data_807ed9d2c2233b27062539da7d16c175
#
_entry.id   807ed9d2c2233b27062539da7d16c175
#
_cell.length_a   1.000
_cell.length_b   1.000
_cell.length_c   1.000
_cell.angle_alpha   90.00
_cell.angle_beta   90.00
_cell.angle_gamma   90.00
#
_symmetry.space_group_name_H-M   'P 1'
#
loop_
_entity.id
_entity.type
_entity.pdbx_description
1 polymer ?
#
loop_
_entity_poly.entity_id
_entity_poly.type
_entity_poly.pdbx_seq_one_letter_code
_entity_poly.pdbx_strand_id
1 'polypeptide(L)'
;MVNALPEVKRAVAEAQPAGADAAQLKSGTLGEGANMPIKVGQVEALFRYPVKSMGGERLEMAELGWHGLDGDRRLALRRLDNRGGFPWLTAGKLPELIRFTPRRKGEAAGSSLPTHVRTPEGEELPVFSQELAADLGRRSGSPVEMMHLNRGIFDEASISVITSATVDEIGRLAAERPDVRRFRPNILLSSLRSLPFEEDDWVGGALWFGDTDDAAAIGVTNRDERCSMVNLDPDSARPSAEVLKSIVRVRDNRAGVYGTVTRRGRLAVGQAVFFEPAAER
;
A
#
# COMPACT_ATOMS: atom_id res chain seq x y z
N MET A 1 -5.36 45.03 -38.57
CA MET A 1 -6.06 45.66 -37.45
C MET A 1 -5.77 44.82 -36.23
N VAL A 2 -4.90 45.39 -35.38
CA VAL A 2 -4.38 44.80 -34.15
C VAL A 2 -5.20 45.37 -33.01
N ASN A 3 -5.88 44.52 -32.22
CA ASN A 3 -6.53 45.00 -30.99
C ASN A 3 -5.74 44.51 -29.79
N ALA A 4 -5.24 45.51 -29.03
CA ALA A 4 -4.47 45.40 -27.81
C ALA A 4 -5.36 45.07 -26.62
N LEU A 5 -4.86 44.20 -25.71
CA LEU A 5 -5.39 43.94 -24.37
C LEU A 5 -4.92 45.01 -23.40
N PRO A 6 -5.71 45.44 -22.38
CA PRO A 6 -5.31 46.43 -21.42
C PRO A 6 -4.47 45.85 -20.23
N GLU A 7 -3.46 46.59 -19.88
CA GLU A 7 -2.61 46.41 -18.67
C GLU A 7 -3.43 46.55 -17.38
N VAL A 8 -3.25 45.56 -16.45
CA VAL A 8 -3.71 45.71 -15.06
C VAL A 8 -2.51 46.10 -14.18
N LYS A 9 -2.58 47.29 -13.66
CA LYS A 9 -1.60 47.91 -12.73
C LYS A 9 -1.57 47.15 -11.39
N ARG A 10 -0.35 46.80 -10.96
CA ARG A 10 -0.04 46.36 -9.60
C ARG A 10 -0.13 47.56 -8.64
N ALA A 11 -0.92 47.42 -7.58
CA ALA A 11 -0.81 48.25 -6.38
C ALA A 11 -0.08 47.44 -5.30
N VAL A 12 1.15 47.88 -4.96
CA VAL A 12 1.90 47.41 -3.81
C VAL A 12 1.53 48.35 -2.66
N ALA A 13 0.94 47.81 -1.58
CA ALA A 13 0.77 48.55 -0.33
C ALA A 13 1.78 48.01 0.70
N GLU A 14 2.74 48.82 1.05
CA GLU A 14 3.63 48.65 2.19
C GLU A 14 2.84 48.87 3.48
N ALA A 15 2.95 47.94 4.43
CA ALA A 15 2.56 48.17 5.83
C ALA A 15 3.74 47.85 6.74
N GLN A 16 4.20 48.87 7.47
CA GLN A 16 5.23 48.86 8.49
C GLN A 16 4.74 48.14 9.78
N PRO A 17 5.66 47.66 10.63
CA PRO A 17 5.32 46.88 11.82
C PRO A 17 5.06 47.79 13.02
N ALA A 18 4.00 47.47 13.77
CA ALA A 18 3.75 48.06 15.09
C ALA A 18 4.08 47.04 16.21
N GLY A 19 4.86 47.51 17.09
CA GLY A 19 5.23 47.25 18.46
C GLY A 19 4.81 46.00 19.21
N ALA A 20 5.83 45.51 19.90
CA ALA A 20 5.78 44.43 20.90
C ALA A 20 4.77 44.70 22.02
N ASP A 21 4.07 43.63 22.41
CA ASP A 21 3.67 43.48 23.81
C ASP A 21 3.77 41.99 24.21
N ALA A 22 4.68 41.75 25.16
CA ALA A 22 4.86 40.43 25.78
C ALA A 22 3.81 40.29 26.88
N ALA A 23 2.77 39.49 26.62
CA ALA A 23 1.82 39.11 27.63
C ALA A 23 1.52 37.61 27.57
N GLN A 24 2.07 36.91 28.57
CA GLN A 24 1.53 35.71 29.22
C GLN A 24 0.89 34.66 28.33
N LEU A 25 1.69 33.69 27.91
CA LEU A 25 1.21 32.35 27.57
C LEU A 25 0.58 31.73 28.81
N LYS A 26 -0.72 31.76 28.88
CA LYS A 26 -1.50 30.93 29.79
C LYS A 26 -1.28 29.48 29.36
N SER A 27 -0.78 28.68 30.32
CA SER A 27 -0.79 27.22 30.23
C SER A 27 -2.22 26.76 29.99
N GLY A 28 -2.57 26.49 28.74
CA GLY A 28 -3.78 25.80 28.38
C GLY A 28 -3.64 24.36 28.87
N THR A 29 -4.42 23.99 29.85
CA THR A 29 -4.70 22.61 30.28
C THR A 29 -5.03 21.82 29.02
N LEU A 30 -4.19 20.84 28.70
CA LEU A 30 -4.48 19.78 27.74
C LEU A 30 -5.77 19.12 28.23
N GLY A 31 -6.78 19.08 27.36
CA GLY A 31 -8.07 18.47 27.67
C GLY A 31 -7.85 17.02 28.07
N GLU A 32 -8.35 16.68 29.25
CA GLU A 32 -8.49 15.29 29.74
C GLU A 32 -9.36 14.54 28.71
N GLY A 33 -8.76 13.54 27.98
CA GLY A 33 -9.49 12.70 27.04
C GLY A 33 -8.70 12.22 25.82
N ALA A 34 -7.45 12.67 25.58
CA ALA A 34 -6.64 12.09 24.54
C ALA A 34 -6.13 10.71 24.98
N ASN A 35 -6.69 9.64 24.43
CA ASN A 35 -6.18 8.30 24.61
C ASN A 35 -4.71 8.28 24.12
N MET A 36 -3.78 8.05 25.06
CA MET A 36 -2.36 7.92 24.71
C MET A 36 -2.17 6.74 23.75
N PRO A 37 -1.42 6.88 22.65
CA PRO A 37 -1.15 5.76 21.76
C PRO A 37 -0.49 4.59 22.51
N ILE A 38 -1.02 3.39 22.32
CA ILE A 38 -0.56 2.17 22.99
C ILE A 38 0.36 1.42 22.03
N LYS A 39 1.57 1.05 22.48
CA LYS A 39 2.44 0.21 21.68
C LYS A 39 1.79 -1.15 21.42
N VAL A 40 1.61 -1.49 20.12
CA VAL A 40 0.98 -2.75 19.71
C VAL A 40 1.96 -3.75 19.11
N GLY A 41 3.14 -3.29 18.65
CA GLY A 41 4.11 -4.17 18.01
C GLY A 41 5.25 -3.41 17.36
N GLN A 42 5.77 -4.03 16.29
CA GLN A 42 6.80 -3.45 15.44
C GLN A 42 6.61 -3.88 13.98
N VAL A 43 7.17 -3.12 13.06
CA VAL A 43 7.22 -3.47 11.64
C VAL A 43 8.16 -4.66 11.47
N GLU A 44 7.61 -5.81 11.05
CA GLU A 44 8.39 -7.03 10.79
C GLU A 44 8.93 -7.05 9.36
N ALA A 45 8.10 -6.62 8.40
CA ALA A 45 8.50 -6.48 7.01
C ALA A 45 7.68 -5.42 6.29
N LEU A 46 8.30 -4.82 5.27
CA LEU A 46 7.67 -3.90 4.33
C LEU A 46 7.70 -4.50 2.93
N PHE A 47 6.59 -4.32 2.20
CA PHE A 47 6.46 -4.81 0.83
C PHE A 47 5.93 -3.72 -0.08
N ARG A 48 6.47 -3.68 -1.29
CA ARG A 48 5.98 -2.85 -2.39
C ARG A 48 5.66 -3.72 -3.59
N TYR A 49 4.57 -3.40 -4.27
CA TYR A 49 4.08 -4.10 -5.46
C TYR A 49 3.96 -3.11 -6.62
N PRO A 50 5.04 -2.77 -7.33
CA PRO A 50 5.04 -1.67 -8.28
C PRO A 50 4.02 -1.83 -9.42
N VAL A 51 3.76 -3.08 -9.84
CA VAL A 51 2.79 -3.42 -10.88
C VAL A 51 1.64 -4.23 -10.28
N LYS A 52 0.40 -3.80 -10.54
CA LYS A 52 -0.80 -4.53 -10.09
C LYS A 52 -0.72 -5.99 -10.51
N SER A 53 -0.96 -6.90 -9.56
CA SER A 53 -0.98 -8.36 -9.72
C SER A 53 0.36 -9.03 -10.06
N MET A 54 1.44 -8.30 -10.27
CA MET A 54 2.78 -8.90 -10.38
C MET A 54 3.42 -9.14 -9.00
N GLY A 55 4.55 -9.83 -8.98
CA GLY A 55 5.37 -10.04 -7.78
C GLY A 55 5.72 -8.73 -7.09
N GLY A 56 5.95 -8.80 -5.79
CA GLY A 56 6.39 -7.68 -4.96
C GLY A 56 7.86 -7.75 -4.64
N GLU A 57 8.34 -6.71 -3.98
CA GLU A 57 9.68 -6.61 -3.41
C GLU A 57 9.61 -6.33 -1.91
N ARG A 58 10.53 -6.92 -1.15
CA ARG A 58 10.71 -6.62 0.27
C ARG A 58 11.65 -5.42 0.41
N LEU A 59 11.31 -4.52 1.34
CA LEU A 59 12.06 -3.30 1.60
C LEU A 59 12.51 -3.26 3.06
N GLU A 60 13.67 -2.68 3.32
CA GLU A 60 14.11 -2.34 4.68
C GLU A 60 13.52 -1.00 5.16
N MET A 61 13.31 -0.09 4.20
CA MET A 61 12.70 1.22 4.44
C MET A 61 11.80 1.61 3.26
N ALA A 62 10.77 2.42 3.54
CA ALA A 62 9.88 2.95 2.52
C ALA A 62 9.42 4.37 2.88
N GLU A 63 9.28 5.24 1.87
CA GLU A 63 8.63 6.53 2.03
C GLU A 63 7.11 6.36 1.95
N LEU A 64 6.41 6.86 2.97
CA LEU A 64 4.96 6.91 3.05
C LEU A 64 4.48 8.29 2.57
N GLY A 65 3.99 8.35 1.33
CA GLY A 65 3.38 9.54 0.75
C GLY A 65 1.86 9.54 0.87
N TRP A 66 1.19 10.63 0.49
CA TRP A 66 -0.28 10.72 0.56
C TRP A 66 -1.04 9.64 -0.21
N HIS A 67 -0.41 9.01 -1.18
CA HIS A 67 -1.01 7.95 -2.01
C HIS A 67 -0.46 6.55 -1.68
N GLY A 68 -0.04 6.31 -0.43
CA GLY A 68 0.56 5.05 0.00
C GLY A 68 2.09 5.04 -0.09
N LEU A 69 2.69 3.85 -0.09
CA LEU A 69 4.14 3.71 -0.26
C LEU A 69 4.57 4.19 -1.63
N ASP A 70 5.70 4.90 -1.66
CA ASP A 70 6.23 5.42 -2.92
C ASP A 70 6.54 4.29 -3.90
N GLY A 71 6.03 4.42 -5.13
CA GLY A 71 6.15 3.39 -6.18
C GLY A 71 5.19 2.21 -6.07
N ASP A 72 4.34 2.12 -5.03
CA ASP A 72 3.42 1.00 -4.87
C ASP A 72 2.24 1.10 -5.84
N ARG A 73 1.95 0.01 -6.58
CA ARG A 73 0.81 -0.15 -7.51
C ARG A 73 0.64 1.00 -8.51
N ARG A 74 1.77 1.63 -8.90
CA ARG A 74 1.78 2.74 -9.88
C ARG A 74 1.62 2.29 -11.32
N LEU A 75 1.81 1.01 -11.59
CA LEU A 75 1.72 0.42 -12.91
C LEU A 75 0.63 -0.65 -12.95
N ALA A 76 -0.07 -0.75 -14.07
CA ALA A 76 -1.04 -1.81 -14.33
C ALA A 76 -1.13 -2.11 -15.82
N LEU A 77 -1.44 -3.35 -16.15
CA LEU A 77 -1.66 -3.80 -17.52
C LEU A 77 -3.14 -3.58 -17.90
N ARG A 78 -3.38 -2.74 -18.89
CA ARG A 78 -4.70 -2.51 -19.46
C ARG A 78 -4.94 -3.49 -20.60
N ARG A 79 -6.08 -4.20 -20.59
CA ARG A 79 -6.56 -5.01 -21.72
C ARG A 79 -7.23 -4.11 -22.72
N LEU A 80 -6.76 -4.12 -23.96
CA LEU A 80 -7.21 -3.19 -25.01
C LEU A 80 -8.55 -3.61 -25.65
N ASP A 81 -8.89 -4.89 -25.54
CA ASP A 81 -10.16 -5.49 -26.00
C ASP A 81 -11.31 -5.33 -25.01
N ASN A 82 -11.01 -4.92 -23.76
CA ASN A 82 -12.02 -4.75 -22.71
C ASN A 82 -12.52 -3.30 -22.64
N ARG A 83 -13.79 -3.11 -22.99
CA ARG A 83 -14.49 -1.81 -22.90
C ARG A 83 -15.28 -1.63 -21.60
N GLY A 84 -15.23 -2.61 -20.67
CA GLY A 84 -15.91 -2.55 -19.38
C GLY A 84 -15.22 -1.62 -18.37
N GLY A 85 -15.89 -1.38 -17.24
CA GLY A 85 -15.39 -0.49 -16.17
C GLY A 85 -14.12 -0.98 -15.45
N PHE A 86 -13.72 -2.26 -15.63
CA PHE A 86 -12.50 -2.82 -15.06
C PHE A 86 -11.61 -3.44 -16.14
N PRO A 87 -10.81 -2.64 -16.86
CA PRO A 87 -10.04 -3.09 -18.01
C PRO A 87 -8.72 -3.78 -17.64
N TRP A 88 -8.38 -3.90 -16.36
CA TRP A 88 -7.07 -4.35 -15.92
C TRP A 88 -6.89 -5.86 -16.06
N LEU A 89 -5.70 -6.26 -16.51
CA LEU A 89 -5.26 -7.65 -16.41
C LEU A 89 -4.83 -7.93 -14.97
N THR A 90 -5.41 -8.94 -14.37
CA THR A 90 -5.11 -9.35 -13.00
C THR A 90 -4.69 -10.81 -12.93
N ALA A 91 -4.10 -11.23 -11.80
CA ALA A 91 -3.78 -12.62 -11.54
C ALA A 91 -5.01 -13.55 -11.46
N GLY A 92 -6.21 -13.00 -11.26
CA GLY A 92 -7.45 -13.77 -11.41
C GLY A 92 -7.72 -14.22 -12.85
N LYS A 93 -7.18 -13.52 -13.85
CA LYS A 93 -7.27 -13.89 -15.28
C LYS A 93 -6.01 -14.60 -15.78
N LEU A 94 -4.85 -14.22 -15.30
CA LEU A 94 -3.55 -14.81 -15.62
C LEU A 94 -2.81 -15.11 -14.31
N PRO A 95 -3.02 -16.29 -13.69
CA PRO A 95 -2.43 -16.63 -12.39
C PRO A 95 -0.91 -16.48 -12.33
N GLU A 96 -0.22 -16.87 -13.40
CA GLU A 96 1.24 -16.75 -13.48
C GLU A 96 1.77 -15.31 -13.43
N LEU A 97 0.91 -14.29 -13.55
CA LEU A 97 1.31 -12.89 -13.48
C LEU A 97 2.01 -12.56 -12.14
N ILE A 98 1.67 -13.26 -11.06
CA ILE A 98 2.35 -13.10 -9.77
C ILE A 98 3.83 -13.49 -9.78
N ARG A 99 4.26 -14.30 -10.76
CA ARG A 99 5.66 -14.74 -10.94
C ARG A 99 6.49 -13.76 -11.76
N PHE A 100 5.86 -12.82 -12.45
CA PHE A 100 6.55 -11.71 -13.10
C PHE A 100 7.04 -10.75 -12.02
N THR A 101 8.34 -10.50 -11.97
CA THR A 101 8.95 -9.71 -10.90
C THR A 101 9.44 -8.37 -11.44
N PRO A 102 8.76 -7.26 -11.09
CA PRO A 102 9.26 -5.92 -11.40
C PRO A 102 10.62 -5.69 -10.77
N ARG A 103 11.56 -5.12 -11.52
CA ARG A 103 12.93 -4.88 -11.12
C ARG A 103 13.39 -3.50 -11.51
N ARG A 104 14.22 -2.90 -10.66
CA ARG A 104 14.93 -1.68 -11.02
C ARG A 104 16.35 -2.04 -11.41
N LYS A 105 16.79 -1.64 -12.61
CA LYS A 105 18.16 -1.71 -13.07
C LYS A 105 18.74 -0.31 -13.18
N GLY A 106 19.95 -0.14 -12.68
CA GLY A 106 20.70 1.12 -12.74
C GLY A 106 20.28 2.14 -11.66
N GLU A 107 21.14 3.13 -11.48
CA GLU A 107 20.98 4.22 -10.52
C GLU A 107 20.23 5.41 -11.15
N ALA A 108 18.99 5.22 -11.57
CA ALA A 108 18.16 6.38 -11.86
C ALA A 108 17.80 7.05 -10.52
N ALA A 109 18.54 8.06 -10.14
CA ALA A 109 18.29 8.81 -8.92
C ALA A 109 16.82 9.34 -8.90
N GLY A 110 16.11 9.08 -7.81
CA GLY A 110 14.82 9.70 -7.53
C GLY A 110 13.55 8.99 -8.02
N SER A 111 13.62 7.87 -8.77
CA SER A 111 12.41 7.13 -9.15
C SER A 111 12.29 5.81 -8.39
N SER A 112 11.14 5.55 -7.79
CA SER A 112 10.78 4.28 -7.13
C SER A 112 10.17 3.26 -8.10
N LEU A 113 9.99 3.62 -9.38
CA LEU A 113 9.36 2.75 -10.37
C LEU A 113 10.36 1.72 -10.96
N PRO A 114 9.89 0.52 -11.29
CA PRO A 114 10.71 -0.48 -11.96
C PRO A 114 11.04 -0.03 -13.39
N THR A 115 12.21 -0.43 -13.87
CA THR A 115 12.63 -0.21 -15.26
C THR A 115 12.43 -1.47 -16.11
N HIS A 116 12.45 -2.64 -15.50
CA HIS A 116 12.32 -3.94 -16.13
C HIS A 116 11.37 -4.85 -15.36
N VAL A 117 10.92 -5.89 -16.02
CA VAL A 117 10.17 -7.01 -15.45
C VAL A 117 10.94 -8.28 -15.79
N ARG A 118 11.24 -9.09 -14.78
CA ARG A 118 11.78 -10.43 -14.96
C ARG A 118 10.63 -11.41 -15.14
N THR A 119 10.63 -12.15 -16.24
CA THR A 119 9.64 -13.17 -16.54
C THR A 119 9.85 -14.44 -15.70
N PRO A 120 8.87 -15.35 -15.60
CA PRO A 120 9.05 -16.65 -14.95
C PRO A 120 10.17 -17.50 -15.52
N GLU A 121 10.53 -17.31 -16.80
CA GLU A 121 11.61 -17.99 -17.51
C GLU A 121 12.98 -17.35 -17.26
N GLY A 122 13.00 -16.18 -16.59
CA GLY A 122 14.22 -15.47 -16.20
C GLY A 122 14.67 -14.37 -17.17
N GLU A 123 13.91 -14.15 -18.25
CA GLU A 123 14.17 -13.05 -19.18
C GLU A 123 13.84 -11.70 -18.52
N GLU A 124 14.61 -10.67 -18.83
CA GLU A 124 14.37 -9.33 -18.29
C GLU A 124 14.01 -8.34 -19.40
N LEU A 125 12.76 -7.94 -19.43
CA LEU A 125 12.18 -7.06 -20.44
C LEU A 125 11.94 -5.66 -19.87
N PRO A 126 12.18 -4.57 -20.64
CA PRO A 126 11.81 -3.23 -20.21
C PRO A 126 10.31 -3.15 -19.92
N VAL A 127 9.92 -2.45 -18.84
CA VAL A 127 8.54 -2.43 -18.32
C VAL A 127 7.52 -1.89 -19.33
N PHE A 128 7.92 -0.97 -20.21
CA PHE A 128 7.07 -0.40 -21.26
C PHE A 128 7.38 -0.94 -22.66
N SER A 129 8.05 -2.11 -22.76
CA SER A 129 8.40 -2.65 -24.06
C SER A 129 7.23 -3.36 -24.74
N GLN A 130 7.29 -3.40 -26.07
CA GLN A 130 6.34 -4.17 -26.88
C GLN A 130 6.49 -5.67 -26.67
N GLU A 131 7.72 -6.13 -26.39
CA GLU A 131 8.02 -7.54 -26.12
C GLU A 131 7.29 -8.04 -24.87
N LEU A 132 7.34 -7.28 -23.78
CA LEU A 132 6.61 -7.61 -22.54
C LEU A 132 5.09 -7.61 -22.79
N ALA A 133 4.57 -6.58 -23.48
CA ALA A 133 3.16 -6.48 -23.82
C ALA A 133 2.70 -7.65 -24.71
N ALA A 134 3.50 -8.03 -25.71
CA ALA A 134 3.21 -9.15 -26.60
C ALA A 134 3.26 -10.50 -25.87
N ASP A 135 4.22 -10.72 -24.98
CA ASP A 135 4.30 -11.94 -24.19
C ASP A 135 3.07 -12.09 -23.28
N LEU A 136 2.75 -11.06 -22.50
CA LEU A 136 1.59 -11.08 -21.62
C LEU A 136 0.26 -11.14 -22.39
N GLY A 137 0.21 -10.53 -23.58
CA GLY A 137 -0.94 -10.61 -24.49
C GLY A 137 -1.19 -12.04 -24.97
N ARG A 138 -0.13 -12.76 -25.38
CA ARG A 138 -0.23 -14.18 -25.77
C ARG A 138 -0.70 -15.05 -24.61
N ARG A 139 -0.10 -14.88 -23.42
CA ARG A 139 -0.45 -15.68 -22.23
C ARG A 139 -1.87 -15.43 -21.73
N SER A 140 -2.34 -14.19 -21.80
CA SER A 140 -3.68 -13.82 -21.31
C SER A 140 -4.80 -13.96 -22.33
N GLY A 141 -4.47 -14.14 -23.62
CA GLY A 141 -5.42 -14.15 -24.73
C GLY A 141 -6.05 -12.79 -25.03
N SER A 142 -5.48 -11.71 -24.55
CA SER A 142 -5.95 -10.32 -24.73
C SER A 142 -4.79 -9.39 -25.03
N PRO A 143 -4.85 -8.51 -26.03
CA PRO A 143 -3.82 -7.49 -26.22
C PRO A 143 -3.78 -6.56 -25.00
N VAL A 144 -2.57 -6.29 -24.50
CA VAL A 144 -2.36 -5.50 -23.29
C VAL A 144 -1.36 -4.37 -23.51
N GLU A 145 -1.46 -3.36 -22.65
CA GLU A 145 -0.56 -2.22 -22.60
C GLU A 145 -0.23 -1.89 -21.14
N MET A 146 1.04 -1.58 -20.87
CA MET A 146 1.45 -1.10 -19.53
C MET A 146 1.07 0.36 -19.37
N MET A 147 0.31 0.66 -18.33
CA MET A 147 -0.14 2.01 -17.97
C MET A 147 0.57 2.49 -16.70
N HIS A 148 0.98 3.77 -16.71
CA HIS A 148 1.44 4.47 -15.51
C HIS A 148 0.29 5.28 -14.91
N LEU A 149 0.05 5.09 -13.61
CA LEU A 149 -1.06 5.67 -12.86
C LEU A 149 -0.53 6.54 -11.73
N ASN A 150 -0.72 7.85 -11.82
CA ASN A 150 -0.14 8.83 -10.90
C ASN A 150 -0.50 8.59 -9.41
N ARG A 151 -1.72 8.13 -9.14
CA ARG A 151 -2.21 7.88 -7.77
C ARG A 151 -2.16 6.41 -7.35
N GLY A 152 -1.73 5.54 -8.26
CA GLY A 152 -1.80 4.10 -8.08
C GLY A 152 -3.20 3.52 -8.35
N ILE A 153 -3.26 2.18 -8.37
CA ILE A 153 -4.51 1.44 -8.51
C ILE A 153 -4.63 0.42 -7.37
N PHE A 154 -5.42 0.77 -6.40
CA PHE A 154 -5.69 -0.01 -5.20
C PHE A 154 -7.07 -0.67 -5.30
N ASP A 155 -7.29 -1.72 -4.52
CA ASP A 155 -8.59 -2.38 -4.49
C ASP A 155 -9.58 -1.58 -3.61
N GLU A 156 -9.17 -1.14 -2.42
CA GLU A 156 -9.98 -0.27 -1.53
C GLU A 156 -9.15 0.92 -1.00
N ALA A 157 -8.06 0.67 -0.27
CA ALA A 157 -7.23 1.72 0.29
C ALA A 157 -5.75 1.54 -0.07
N SER A 158 -4.95 2.59 0.19
CA SER A 158 -3.57 2.65 -0.29
C SER A 158 -2.57 1.85 0.54
N ILE A 159 -2.93 1.43 1.75
CA ILE A 159 -2.08 0.63 2.65
C ILE A 159 -2.86 -0.59 3.14
N SER A 160 -2.29 -1.77 2.98
CA SER A 160 -2.76 -3.01 3.59
C SER A 160 -1.77 -3.45 4.67
N VAL A 161 -2.30 -3.79 5.85
CA VAL A 161 -1.56 -4.23 7.03
C VAL A 161 -2.10 -5.59 7.46
N ILE A 162 -1.21 -6.51 7.83
CA ILE A 162 -1.57 -7.80 8.42
C ILE A 162 -0.56 -8.16 9.50
N THR A 163 -0.96 -8.93 10.51
CA THR A 163 -0.02 -9.44 11.52
C THR A 163 0.54 -10.80 11.13
N SER A 164 1.77 -11.11 11.57
CA SER A 164 2.36 -12.45 11.39
C SER A 164 1.51 -13.53 12.03
N ALA A 165 0.93 -13.27 13.21
CA ALA A 165 0.04 -14.21 13.88
C ALA A 165 -1.20 -14.57 13.04
N THR A 166 -1.77 -13.61 12.32
CA THR A 166 -2.89 -13.85 11.38
C THR A 166 -2.46 -14.70 10.19
N VAL A 167 -1.31 -14.40 9.60
CA VAL A 167 -0.75 -15.19 8.48
C VAL A 167 -0.52 -16.65 8.90
N ASP A 168 0.09 -16.86 10.07
CA ASP A 168 0.38 -18.19 10.61
C ASP A 168 -0.90 -18.99 10.88
N GLU A 169 -1.90 -18.34 11.49
CA GLU A 169 -3.18 -19.01 11.79
C GLU A 169 -3.92 -19.40 10.51
N ILE A 170 -3.94 -18.55 9.48
CA ILE A 170 -4.57 -18.90 8.20
C ILE A 170 -3.82 -20.05 7.54
N GLY A 171 -2.50 -20.06 7.56
CA GLY A 171 -1.70 -21.18 7.07
C GLY A 171 -2.04 -22.50 7.79
N ARG A 172 -2.12 -22.46 9.12
CA ARG A 172 -2.51 -23.60 9.94
C ARG A 172 -3.92 -24.12 9.61
N LEU A 173 -4.89 -23.22 9.47
CA LEU A 173 -6.29 -23.56 9.16
C LEU A 173 -6.46 -24.14 7.74
N ALA A 174 -5.65 -23.68 6.81
CA ALA A 174 -5.65 -24.14 5.42
C ALA A 174 -4.80 -25.41 5.20
N ALA A 175 -4.04 -25.86 6.22
CA ALA A 175 -3.01 -26.88 6.10
C ALA A 175 -1.96 -26.55 5.00
N GLU A 176 -1.63 -25.25 4.87
CA GLU A 176 -0.68 -24.69 3.93
C GLU A 176 0.48 -24.06 4.69
N ARG A 177 1.65 -23.93 4.03
CA ARG A 177 2.74 -23.15 4.58
C ARG A 177 2.33 -21.68 4.68
N PRO A 178 2.46 -21.05 5.86
CA PRO A 178 2.21 -19.62 5.99
C PRO A 178 3.11 -18.81 5.04
N ASP A 179 2.52 -17.95 4.24
CA ASP A 179 3.25 -17.07 3.33
C ASP A 179 2.53 -15.73 3.18
N VAL A 180 3.13 -14.70 3.76
CA VAL A 180 2.58 -13.34 3.75
C VAL A 180 2.37 -12.80 2.34
N ARG A 181 3.16 -13.24 1.36
CA ARG A 181 3.07 -12.78 -0.03
C ARG A 181 1.71 -13.09 -0.68
N ARG A 182 0.97 -14.11 -0.19
CA ARG A 182 -0.40 -14.43 -0.64
C ARG A 182 -1.36 -13.27 -0.36
N PHE A 183 -1.17 -12.57 0.77
CA PHE A 183 -2.02 -11.46 1.22
C PHE A 183 -1.62 -10.13 0.60
N ARG A 184 -0.40 -10.02 0.06
CA ARG A 184 0.13 -8.82 -0.59
C ARG A 184 0.02 -7.54 0.27
N PRO A 185 0.32 -7.59 1.56
CA PRO A 185 0.28 -6.41 2.41
C PRO A 185 1.42 -5.45 2.06
N ASN A 186 1.27 -4.19 2.44
CA ASN A 186 2.38 -3.24 2.45
C ASN A 186 3.19 -3.39 3.73
N ILE A 187 2.53 -3.71 4.85
CA ILE A 187 3.14 -3.78 6.17
C ILE A 187 2.76 -5.11 6.83
N LEU A 188 3.77 -5.90 7.19
CA LEU A 188 3.63 -7.02 8.11
C LEU A 188 4.04 -6.55 9.49
N LEU A 189 3.19 -6.75 10.48
CA LEU A 189 3.47 -6.42 11.87
C LEU A 189 3.70 -7.67 12.72
N SER A 190 4.75 -7.64 13.52
CA SER A 190 4.90 -8.53 14.67
C SER A 190 4.25 -7.84 15.87
N SER A 191 3.10 -8.36 16.31
CA SER A 191 2.34 -7.76 17.40
C SER A 191 2.76 -8.27 18.76
N LEU A 192 2.62 -7.45 19.81
CA LEU A 192 2.99 -7.80 21.18
C LEU A 192 2.12 -8.91 21.78
N ARG A 193 0.83 -8.92 21.42
CA ARG A 193 -0.11 -9.93 21.92
C ARG A 193 -0.01 -11.25 21.18
N SER A 194 0.52 -11.23 19.95
CA SER A 194 0.62 -12.39 19.06
C SER A 194 -0.71 -13.15 18.91
N LEU A 195 -1.83 -12.43 18.91
CA LEU A 195 -3.16 -12.99 18.71
C LEU A 195 -3.54 -12.90 17.23
N PRO A 196 -4.01 -14.00 16.64
CA PRO A 196 -4.53 -13.95 15.27
C PRO A 196 -5.71 -12.99 15.15
N PHE A 197 -5.74 -12.21 14.07
CA PHE A 197 -6.80 -11.25 13.72
C PHE A 197 -6.97 -10.08 14.69
N GLU A 198 -5.99 -9.80 15.55
CA GLU A 198 -6.06 -8.67 16.47
C GLU A 198 -6.07 -7.32 15.76
N GLU A 199 -5.55 -7.26 14.53
CA GLU A 199 -5.61 -6.07 13.70
C GLU A 199 -7.04 -5.61 13.38
N ASP A 200 -8.04 -6.49 13.49
CA ASP A 200 -9.44 -6.13 13.33
C ASP A 200 -9.91 -5.11 14.38
N ASP A 201 -9.34 -5.16 15.59
CA ASP A 201 -9.65 -4.24 16.69
C ASP A 201 -9.08 -2.82 16.44
N TRP A 202 -8.23 -2.65 15.43
CA TRP A 202 -7.64 -1.34 15.08
C TRP A 202 -8.53 -0.52 14.14
N VAL A 203 -9.61 -1.09 13.61
CA VAL A 203 -10.49 -0.40 12.68
C VAL A 203 -11.14 0.80 13.34
N GLY A 204 -11.07 1.94 12.68
CA GLY A 204 -11.58 3.23 13.16
C GLY A 204 -10.53 4.05 13.92
N GLY A 205 -9.42 3.47 14.35
CA GLY A 205 -8.30 4.17 14.99
C GLY A 205 -7.17 4.49 14.03
N ALA A 206 -6.00 4.84 14.58
CA ALA A 206 -4.79 5.17 13.84
C ALA A 206 -3.60 4.32 14.29
N LEU A 207 -2.75 3.94 13.33
CA LEU A 207 -1.44 3.35 13.60
C LEU A 207 -0.35 4.38 13.35
N TRP A 208 0.49 4.57 14.35
CA TRP A 208 1.64 5.46 14.34
C TRP A 208 2.93 4.64 14.25
N PHE A 209 3.80 5.00 13.34
CA PHE A 209 5.08 4.33 13.12
C PHE A 209 6.20 5.13 13.76
N GLY A 210 6.49 4.83 15.02
CA GLY A 210 7.41 5.56 15.90
C GLY A 210 6.69 6.27 17.04
N ASP A 211 7.47 6.81 17.96
CA ASP A 211 7.05 7.49 19.20
C ASP A 211 7.33 9.01 19.18
N THR A 212 7.71 9.54 18.04
CA THR A 212 7.99 10.96 17.85
C THR A 212 6.78 11.71 17.32
N ASP A 213 6.70 13.00 17.61
CA ASP A 213 5.58 13.87 17.17
C ASP A 213 5.44 13.96 15.65
N ASP A 214 6.49 13.67 14.89
CA ASP A 214 6.54 13.64 13.43
C ASP A 214 6.40 12.23 12.83
N ALA A 215 6.13 11.21 13.66
CA ALA A 215 5.96 9.84 13.20
C ALA A 215 4.93 9.73 12.07
N ALA A 216 5.23 8.89 11.08
CA ALA A 216 4.28 8.56 10.01
C ALA A 216 3.04 7.87 10.60
N ALA A 217 1.87 8.08 10.00
CA ALA A 217 0.64 7.49 10.50
C ALA A 217 -0.35 7.13 9.39
N ILE A 218 -1.16 6.10 9.66
CA ILE A 218 -2.31 5.71 8.84
C ILE A 218 -3.57 5.63 9.71
N GLY A 219 -4.70 6.08 9.19
CA GLY A 219 -6.00 5.78 9.76
C GLY A 219 -6.49 4.43 9.25
N VAL A 220 -6.81 3.51 10.14
CA VAL A 220 -7.31 2.16 9.80
C VAL A 220 -8.78 2.27 9.44
N THR A 221 -9.14 1.95 8.20
CA THR A 221 -10.48 2.22 7.66
C THR A 221 -11.43 1.03 7.77
N ASN A 222 -10.97 -0.14 7.39
CA ASN A 222 -11.80 -1.35 7.31
C ASN A 222 -10.94 -2.61 7.32
N ARG A 223 -11.59 -3.75 7.59
CA ARG A 223 -10.97 -5.06 7.43
C ARG A 223 -10.79 -5.37 5.94
N ASP A 224 -9.67 -6.00 5.59
CA ASP A 224 -9.31 -6.33 4.21
C ASP A 224 -10.11 -7.56 3.73
N GLU A 225 -11.04 -7.35 2.81
CA GLU A 225 -11.80 -8.43 2.17
C GLU A 225 -10.94 -9.15 1.14
N ARG A 226 -10.85 -10.48 1.25
CA ARG A 226 -9.94 -11.28 0.45
C ARG A 226 -10.58 -11.86 -0.80
N CYS A 227 -9.92 -11.68 -1.93
CA CYS A 227 -10.31 -12.30 -3.19
C CYS A 227 -9.53 -13.61 -3.44
N SER A 228 -9.88 -14.32 -4.52
CA SER A 228 -9.23 -15.58 -4.90
C SER A 228 -7.71 -15.51 -5.10
N MET A 229 -7.14 -14.31 -5.11
CA MET A 229 -5.70 -14.12 -5.27
C MET A 229 -4.89 -14.71 -4.11
N VAL A 230 -5.44 -14.77 -2.88
CA VAL A 230 -4.79 -15.41 -1.73
C VAL A 230 -4.56 -16.90 -1.91
N ASN A 231 -5.32 -17.53 -2.81
CA ASN A 231 -5.17 -18.96 -3.14
C ASN A 231 -3.91 -19.23 -3.96
N LEU A 232 -3.35 -18.24 -4.65
CA LEU A 232 -2.20 -18.45 -5.52
C LEU A 232 -0.93 -18.61 -4.71
N ASP A 233 -0.20 -19.69 -4.91
CA ASP A 233 1.13 -19.87 -4.37
C ASP A 233 2.09 -18.88 -5.03
N PRO A 234 2.82 -18.03 -4.28
CA PRO A 234 3.60 -16.93 -4.84
C PRO A 234 4.74 -17.36 -5.75
N ASP A 235 5.26 -18.57 -5.58
CA ASP A 235 6.41 -19.07 -6.35
C ASP A 235 5.99 -19.86 -7.59
N SER A 236 4.91 -20.65 -7.47
CA SER A 236 4.46 -21.54 -8.54
C SER A 236 3.19 -21.08 -9.27
N ALA A 237 2.48 -20.09 -8.73
CA ALA A 237 1.14 -19.66 -9.17
C ALA A 237 0.07 -20.77 -9.10
N ARG A 238 0.36 -21.91 -8.45
CA ARG A 238 -0.61 -22.98 -8.26
C ARG A 238 -1.69 -22.53 -7.27
N PRO A 239 -2.98 -22.72 -7.59
CA PRO A 239 -4.05 -22.33 -6.68
C PRO A 239 -4.26 -23.40 -5.59
N SER A 240 -4.44 -22.95 -4.33
CA SER A 240 -4.97 -23.72 -3.23
C SER A 240 -6.24 -23.05 -2.71
N ALA A 241 -7.40 -23.60 -3.03
CA ALA A 241 -8.69 -23.04 -2.63
C ALA A 241 -8.91 -23.05 -1.10
N GLU A 242 -8.15 -23.85 -0.37
CA GLU A 242 -8.31 -24.01 1.08
C GLU A 242 -7.93 -22.72 1.85
N VAL A 243 -7.04 -21.89 1.29
CA VAL A 243 -6.65 -20.63 1.92
C VAL A 243 -7.85 -19.69 2.05
N LEU A 244 -8.50 -19.37 0.93
CA LEU A 244 -9.69 -18.50 0.93
C LEU A 244 -10.86 -19.13 1.69
N LYS A 245 -11.12 -20.44 1.51
CA LYS A 245 -12.18 -21.15 2.25
C LYS A 245 -11.99 -21.08 3.76
N SER A 246 -10.74 -21.18 4.22
CA SER A 246 -10.43 -21.06 5.66
C SER A 246 -10.74 -19.66 6.16
N ILE A 247 -10.36 -18.61 5.42
CA ILE A 247 -10.69 -17.23 5.77
C ILE A 247 -12.21 -17.00 5.80
N VAL A 248 -12.92 -17.45 4.77
CA VAL A 248 -14.40 -17.36 4.72
C VAL A 248 -15.03 -17.99 5.94
N ARG A 249 -14.61 -19.22 6.28
CA ARG A 249 -15.21 -20.01 7.37
C ARG A 249 -15.04 -19.36 8.74
N VAL A 250 -13.88 -18.74 9.03
CA VAL A 250 -13.56 -18.26 10.38
C VAL A 250 -13.67 -16.76 10.54
N ARG A 251 -13.59 -15.97 9.44
CA ARG A 251 -13.48 -14.50 9.47
C ARG A 251 -14.37 -13.79 8.44
N ASP A 252 -15.37 -14.49 7.90
CA ASP A 252 -16.30 -13.88 6.97
C ASP A 252 -15.60 -13.17 5.79
N ASN A 253 -14.65 -13.91 5.18
CA ASN A 253 -13.81 -13.47 4.05
C ASN A 253 -12.84 -12.32 4.34
N ARG A 254 -12.49 -12.03 5.61
CA ARG A 254 -11.65 -10.89 5.98
C ARG A 254 -10.39 -11.34 6.71
N ALA A 255 -9.24 -10.74 6.35
CA ALA A 255 -7.95 -10.98 7.01
C ALA A 255 -7.00 -9.81 6.75
N GLY A 256 -6.49 -9.20 7.83
CA GLY A 256 -5.77 -7.93 7.78
C GLY A 256 -6.70 -6.73 7.65
N VAL A 257 -6.12 -5.55 7.58
CA VAL A 257 -6.84 -4.28 7.51
C VAL A 257 -6.30 -3.37 6.42
N TYR A 258 -7.16 -2.49 5.93
CA TYR A 258 -6.80 -1.37 5.07
C TYR A 258 -6.67 -0.08 5.87
N GLY A 259 -5.80 0.80 5.37
CA GLY A 259 -5.64 2.13 5.93
C GLY A 259 -5.34 3.18 4.86
N THR A 260 -5.60 4.43 5.24
CA THR A 260 -5.26 5.62 4.47
C THR A 260 -4.21 6.44 5.20
N VAL A 261 -3.34 7.10 4.45
CA VAL A 261 -2.26 7.90 5.04
C VAL A 261 -2.83 9.16 5.69
N THR A 262 -2.60 9.32 6.98
CA THR A 262 -2.98 10.51 7.75
C THR A 262 -1.78 11.42 8.02
N ARG A 263 -0.57 10.84 8.07
CA ARG A 263 0.67 11.59 8.15
C ARG A 263 1.77 10.91 7.32
N ARG A 264 2.40 11.68 6.44
CA ARG A 264 3.53 11.21 5.64
C ARG A 264 4.77 11.02 6.51
N GLY A 265 5.70 10.19 6.07
CA GLY A 265 6.99 10.00 6.73
C GLY A 265 7.69 8.77 6.20
N ARG A 266 8.65 8.27 6.97
CA ARG A 266 9.43 7.09 6.64
C ARG A 266 9.05 5.92 7.52
N LEU A 267 8.89 4.75 6.91
CA LEU A 267 8.70 3.47 7.58
C LEU A 267 10.01 2.68 7.50
N ALA A 268 10.34 1.94 8.55
CA ALA A 268 11.51 1.05 8.59
C ALA A 268 11.17 -0.27 9.30
N VAL A 269 11.81 -1.34 8.87
CA VAL A 269 11.76 -2.63 9.56
C VAL A 269 12.32 -2.47 10.99
N GLY A 270 11.67 -3.08 11.97
CA GLY A 270 12.00 -2.95 13.39
C GLY A 270 11.39 -1.71 14.08
N GLN A 271 10.79 -0.79 13.34
CA GLN A 271 10.19 0.42 13.90
C GLN A 271 8.99 0.05 14.78
N ALA A 272 8.91 0.64 15.98
CA ALA A 272 7.80 0.44 16.91
C ALA A 272 6.49 1.00 16.31
N VAL A 273 5.39 0.30 16.58
CA VAL A 273 4.05 0.70 16.11
C VAL A 273 3.15 0.90 17.32
N PHE A 274 2.43 2.02 17.30
CA PHE A 274 1.49 2.40 18.33
C PHE A 274 0.09 2.53 17.74
N PHE A 275 -0.90 2.12 18.49
CA PHE A 275 -2.32 2.25 18.14
C PHE A 275 -2.97 3.34 18.99
N GLU A 276 -3.67 4.23 18.36
CA GLU A 276 -4.52 5.24 18.95
C GLU A 276 -5.98 4.93 18.60
N PRO A 277 -6.82 4.57 19.56
CA PRO A 277 -8.24 4.37 19.33
C PRO A 277 -8.93 5.65 18.83
N ALA A 278 -10.02 5.50 18.06
CA ALA A 278 -10.84 6.64 17.73
C ALA A 278 -11.38 7.30 19.01
N ALA A 279 -11.43 8.63 19.02
CA ALA A 279 -12.08 9.34 20.12
C ALA A 279 -13.56 8.90 20.20
N GLU A 280 -14.04 8.56 21.39
CA GLU A 280 -15.45 8.32 21.61
C GLU A 280 -16.24 9.61 21.26
N ARG A 281 -17.22 9.47 20.37
CA ARG A 281 -18.08 10.58 19.95
C ARG A 281 -19.25 10.74 20.91
#